data_860d2301acb4d792a10bf787a80f3eef
#
_entry.id   860d2301acb4d792a10bf787a80f3eef
#
_cell.length_a   1.000
_cell.length_b   1.000
_cell.length_c   1.000
_cell.angle_alpha   90.00
_cell.angle_beta   90.00
_cell.angle_gamma   90.00
#
_symmetry.space_group_name_H-M   'P 1'
#
loop_
_entity.id
_entity.type
_entity.pdbx_description
1 polymer ?
#
loop_
_entity_poly.entity_id
_entity_poly.type
_entity_poly.pdbx_seq_one_letter_code
_entity_poly.pdbx_strand_id
1 'polypeptide(L)'
;MRFISIQKFSLFIFLLAATPCFAQKQTKAQFIGSLMAKMTLQEKLGQLNLIIPGDGSVTGTVVSTDVEGKIKRGLVGGMFGIAGLEKIKKVQEMAVRDSRLHIPMLFGSDIIHGYKTAFPIPLALSASWDLPLIQKSAQMAALEATADGLNWTFSPMVDIARDPRWGRVAE
;
A
#
# COMPACT_ATOMS: atom_id res chain seq x y z
N MET A 1 -59.85 -20.93 36.00
CA MET A 1 -58.37 -21.12 36.01
C MET A 1 -57.75 -20.39 34.87
N ARG A 2 -56.85 -19.44 35.16
CA ARG A 2 -56.36 -18.42 34.22
C ARG A 2 -55.21 -18.97 33.35
N PHE A 3 -55.43 -19.15 32.04
CA PHE A 3 -54.37 -19.54 31.06
C PHE A 3 -53.77 -18.33 30.31
N ILE A 4 -53.58 -17.19 30.96
CA ILE A 4 -53.15 -15.94 30.27
C ILE A 4 -51.68 -15.59 30.55
N SER A 5 -50.93 -16.38 31.33
CA SER A 5 -49.60 -15.93 31.81
C SER A 5 -48.38 -16.35 30.94
N ILE A 6 -48.47 -17.46 30.22
CA ILE A 6 -47.28 -18.05 29.56
C ILE A 6 -46.97 -17.37 28.21
N GLN A 7 -47.97 -17.00 27.45
CA GLN A 7 -47.79 -16.37 26.14
C GLN A 7 -47.20 -14.94 26.21
N LYS A 8 -47.59 -14.19 27.25
CA LYS A 8 -47.05 -12.82 27.46
C LYS A 8 -45.61 -12.83 27.95
N PHE A 9 -45.21 -13.84 28.68
CA PHE A 9 -43.84 -13.99 29.19
C PHE A 9 -42.88 -14.41 28.07
N SER A 10 -43.31 -15.27 27.13
CA SER A 10 -42.53 -15.69 25.96
C SER A 10 -42.29 -14.54 24.98
N LEU A 11 -43.27 -13.64 24.82
CA LEU A 11 -43.13 -12.47 23.94
C LEU A 11 -42.15 -11.43 24.51
N PHE A 12 -42.07 -11.31 25.84
CA PHE A 12 -41.16 -10.38 26.51
C PHE A 12 -39.67 -10.85 26.43
N ILE A 13 -39.45 -12.16 26.52
CA ILE A 13 -38.11 -12.76 26.35
C ILE A 13 -37.60 -12.60 24.90
N PHE A 14 -38.49 -12.69 23.92
CA PHE A 14 -38.12 -12.49 22.51
C PHE A 14 -37.80 -11.03 22.17
N LEU A 15 -38.41 -10.07 22.83
CA LEU A 15 -38.10 -8.63 22.66
C LEU A 15 -36.78 -8.23 23.32
N LEU A 16 -36.34 -8.91 24.39
CA LEU A 16 -35.02 -8.66 25.00
C LEU A 16 -33.86 -9.23 24.21
N ALA A 17 -34.07 -10.21 23.33
CA ALA A 17 -33.05 -10.81 22.49
C ALA A 17 -32.71 -9.97 21.21
N ALA A 18 -33.54 -8.98 20.90
CA ALA A 18 -33.34 -8.06 19.78
C ALA A 18 -32.59 -6.79 20.21
N THR A 19 -31.55 -6.92 21.02
CA THR A 19 -30.59 -5.79 21.19
C THR A 19 -29.86 -5.61 19.87
N PRO A 20 -30.00 -4.44 19.20
CA PRO A 20 -29.23 -4.18 18.01
C PRO A 20 -27.76 -4.23 18.41
N CYS A 21 -27.05 -5.25 17.90
CA CYS A 21 -25.60 -5.31 17.98
C CYS A 21 -25.07 -4.15 17.13
N PHE A 22 -24.99 -2.95 17.69
CA PHE A 22 -24.26 -1.86 17.08
C PHE A 22 -22.80 -2.31 17.03
N ALA A 23 -22.39 -2.82 15.88
CA ALA A 23 -20.99 -3.07 15.60
C ALA A 23 -20.27 -1.73 15.76
N GLN A 24 -19.67 -1.51 16.92
CA GLN A 24 -18.95 -0.29 17.21
C GLN A 24 -17.79 -0.19 16.25
N LYS A 25 -17.85 0.78 15.34
CA LYS A 25 -16.83 0.97 14.31
C LYS A 25 -15.50 1.23 15.00
N GLN A 26 -14.60 0.27 14.90
CA GLN A 26 -13.27 0.36 15.52
C GLN A 26 -12.53 1.58 14.97
N THR A 27 -11.92 2.38 15.84
CA THR A 27 -11.08 3.50 15.41
C THR A 27 -9.80 2.98 14.72
N LYS A 28 -9.19 3.80 13.89
CA LYS A 28 -7.90 3.48 13.24
C LYS A 28 -6.83 3.04 14.26
N ALA A 29 -6.72 3.74 15.37
CA ALA A 29 -5.75 3.43 16.43
C ALA A 29 -6.03 2.08 17.09
N GLN A 30 -7.29 1.78 17.40
CA GLN A 30 -7.71 0.49 17.96
C GLN A 30 -7.45 -0.66 16.98
N PHE A 31 -7.74 -0.45 15.69
CA PHE A 31 -7.47 -1.45 14.65
C PHE A 31 -5.97 -1.75 14.56
N ILE A 32 -5.13 -0.71 14.43
CA ILE A 32 -3.67 -0.86 14.34
C ILE A 32 -3.14 -1.53 15.62
N GLY A 33 -3.55 -1.10 16.79
CA GLY A 33 -3.12 -1.69 18.07
C GLY A 33 -3.46 -3.17 18.16
N SER A 34 -4.68 -3.55 17.79
CA SER A 34 -5.12 -4.94 17.80
C SER A 34 -4.37 -5.82 16.78
N LEU A 35 -4.05 -5.27 15.62
CA LEU A 35 -3.26 -5.96 14.61
C LEU A 35 -1.82 -6.15 15.09
N MET A 36 -1.17 -5.10 15.58
CA MET A 36 0.19 -5.15 16.11
C MET A 36 0.35 -6.12 17.29
N ALA A 37 -0.69 -6.26 18.13
CA ALA A 37 -0.69 -7.23 19.24
C ALA A 37 -0.69 -8.69 18.76
N LYS A 38 -1.20 -8.96 17.56
CA LYS A 38 -1.21 -10.30 16.95
C LYS A 38 0.09 -10.63 16.21
N MET A 39 0.92 -9.63 15.90
CA MET A 39 2.13 -9.79 15.11
C MET A 39 3.28 -10.36 15.95
N THR A 40 4.00 -11.32 15.37
CA THR A 40 5.32 -11.74 15.85
C THR A 40 6.35 -10.63 15.62
N LEU A 41 7.51 -10.73 16.26
CA LEU A 41 8.62 -9.80 16.01
C LEU A 41 9.06 -9.83 14.54
N GLN A 42 9.15 -11.02 13.95
CA GLN A 42 9.53 -11.19 12.55
C GLN A 42 8.53 -10.51 11.60
N GLU A 43 7.23 -10.62 11.85
CA GLU A 43 6.20 -9.95 11.05
C GLU A 43 6.24 -8.43 11.23
N LYS A 44 6.54 -7.91 12.42
CA LYS A 44 6.74 -6.48 12.64
C LYS A 44 7.93 -5.96 11.85
N LEU A 45 9.06 -6.67 11.89
CA LEU A 45 10.24 -6.34 11.08
C LEU A 45 9.95 -6.48 9.59
N GLY A 46 9.16 -7.50 9.22
CA GLY A 46 8.72 -7.71 7.84
C GLY A 46 7.94 -6.52 7.26
N GLN A 47 7.10 -5.84 8.06
CA GLN A 47 6.39 -4.64 7.59
C GLN A 47 7.32 -3.48 7.24
N LEU A 48 8.54 -3.45 7.75
CA LEU A 48 9.57 -2.46 7.42
C LEU A 48 10.44 -2.90 6.23
N ASN A 49 10.26 -4.11 5.75
CA ASN A 49 11.10 -4.68 4.69
C ASN A 49 10.49 -4.38 3.32
N LEU A 50 11.20 -3.55 2.54
CA LEU A 50 10.92 -3.25 1.14
C LEU A 50 11.86 -4.09 0.27
N ILE A 51 11.32 -5.01 -0.52
CA ILE A 51 12.12 -5.91 -1.35
C ILE A 51 12.03 -5.56 -2.84
N ILE A 52 13.04 -5.98 -3.59
CA ILE A 52 13.10 -5.83 -5.04
C ILE A 52 12.89 -7.21 -5.65
N PRO A 53 11.83 -7.42 -6.45
CA PRO A 53 11.65 -8.66 -7.20
C PRO A 53 12.67 -8.75 -8.33
N GLY A 54 13.10 -9.94 -8.65
CA GLY A 54 14.18 -10.18 -9.63
C GLY A 54 13.80 -10.03 -11.10
N ASP A 55 12.93 -9.12 -11.47
CA ASP A 55 12.47 -8.96 -12.85
C ASP A 55 13.30 -7.99 -13.72
N GLY A 56 14.44 -7.54 -13.21
CA GLY A 56 15.45 -6.87 -14.01
C GLY A 56 15.30 -5.36 -14.21
N SER A 57 14.34 -4.71 -13.56
CA SER A 57 14.09 -3.27 -13.80
C SER A 57 14.96 -2.31 -12.99
N VAL A 58 15.74 -2.79 -12.02
CA VAL A 58 16.54 -1.93 -11.14
C VAL A 58 18.01 -2.34 -11.16
N THR A 59 18.88 -1.46 -11.62
CA THR A 59 20.32 -1.67 -11.67
C THR A 59 20.99 -1.35 -10.32
N GLY A 60 22.02 -2.11 -9.95
CA GLY A 60 22.84 -1.83 -8.77
C GLY A 60 22.27 -2.29 -7.43
N THR A 61 21.17 -3.02 -7.41
CA THR A 61 20.51 -3.48 -6.19
C THR A 61 20.56 -4.99 -6.02
N VAL A 62 20.49 -5.44 -4.76
CA VAL A 62 20.43 -6.87 -4.44
C VAL A 62 18.99 -7.37 -4.63
N VAL A 63 18.83 -8.26 -5.60
CA VAL A 63 17.55 -8.93 -5.85
C VAL A 63 17.20 -9.87 -4.70
N SER A 64 15.96 -9.83 -4.24
CA SER A 64 15.50 -10.69 -3.17
C SER A 64 15.22 -12.11 -3.68
N THR A 65 15.74 -13.08 -2.99
CA THR A 65 15.43 -14.52 -3.21
C THR A 65 14.22 -14.94 -2.37
N ASP A 66 13.54 -16.02 -2.76
CA ASP A 66 12.37 -16.58 -2.06
C ASP A 66 11.27 -15.52 -1.76
N VAL A 67 10.96 -14.72 -2.77
CA VAL A 67 9.97 -13.63 -2.65
C VAL A 67 8.61 -14.16 -2.19
N GLU A 68 8.12 -15.22 -2.83
CA GLU A 68 6.82 -15.82 -2.52
C GLU A 68 6.77 -16.34 -1.08
N GLY A 69 7.80 -17.09 -0.65
CA GLY A 69 7.88 -17.60 0.71
C GLY A 69 7.96 -16.49 1.76
N LYS A 70 8.66 -15.39 1.48
CA LYS A 70 8.72 -14.23 2.37
C LYS A 70 7.36 -13.56 2.51
N ILE A 71 6.60 -13.40 1.42
CA ILE A 71 5.25 -12.81 1.43
C ILE A 71 4.32 -13.66 2.29
N LYS A 72 4.26 -14.98 2.04
CA LYS A 72 3.39 -15.91 2.78
C LYS A 72 3.69 -15.93 4.27
N ARG A 73 4.95 -15.76 4.64
CA ARG A 73 5.37 -15.68 6.05
C ARG A 73 5.19 -14.29 6.68
N GLY A 74 4.72 -13.28 5.94
CA GLY A 74 4.54 -11.91 6.42
C GLY A 74 5.86 -11.17 6.68
N LEU A 75 6.93 -11.53 5.98
CA LEU A 75 8.28 -10.96 6.14
C LEU A 75 8.58 -9.79 5.19
N VAL A 76 7.54 -9.26 4.53
CA VAL A 76 7.63 -8.19 3.53
C VAL A 76 6.45 -7.25 3.70
N GLY A 77 6.72 -5.95 3.81
CA GLY A 77 5.72 -4.89 3.86
C GLY A 77 5.47 -4.22 2.50
N GLY A 78 6.42 -4.32 1.57
CA GLY A 78 6.28 -3.73 0.25
C GLY A 78 7.27 -4.26 -0.78
N MET A 79 7.02 -3.90 -2.03
CA MET A 79 7.91 -4.15 -3.15
C MET A 79 8.28 -2.84 -3.85
N PHE A 80 9.52 -2.75 -4.29
CA PHE A 80 10.03 -1.65 -5.10
C PHE A 80 10.37 -2.13 -6.52
N GLY A 81 9.99 -1.34 -7.52
CA GLY A 81 10.36 -1.59 -8.92
C GLY A 81 9.63 -2.74 -9.60
N ILE A 82 8.50 -3.20 -9.04
CA ILE A 82 7.60 -4.11 -9.77
C ILE A 82 6.71 -3.30 -10.71
N ALA A 83 6.53 -3.76 -11.93
CA ALA A 83 5.68 -3.12 -12.93
C ALA A 83 4.65 -4.09 -13.51
N GLY A 84 3.49 -3.54 -13.85
CA GLY A 84 2.39 -4.26 -14.49
C GLY A 84 1.30 -4.72 -13.53
N LEU A 85 0.06 -4.28 -13.84
CA LEU A 85 -1.13 -4.49 -13.03
C LEU A 85 -1.34 -5.96 -12.64
N GLU A 86 -1.20 -6.88 -13.59
CA GLU A 86 -1.46 -8.31 -13.34
C GLU A 86 -0.43 -8.92 -12.38
N LYS A 87 0.84 -8.51 -12.48
CA LYS A 87 1.88 -8.96 -11.53
C LYS A 87 1.59 -8.42 -10.13
N ILE A 88 1.28 -7.13 -10.02
CA ILE A 88 0.97 -6.46 -8.75
C ILE A 88 -0.26 -7.10 -8.11
N LYS A 89 -1.33 -7.33 -8.88
CA LYS A 89 -2.54 -8.03 -8.41
C LYS A 89 -2.21 -9.42 -7.85
N LYS A 90 -1.45 -10.23 -8.59
CA LYS A 90 -1.07 -11.57 -8.15
C LYS A 90 -0.32 -11.54 -6.83
N VAL A 91 0.63 -10.63 -6.68
CA VAL A 91 1.41 -10.45 -5.45
C VAL A 91 0.52 -9.97 -4.29
N GLN A 92 -0.35 -9.00 -4.54
CA GLN A 92 -1.28 -8.51 -3.53
C GLN A 92 -2.27 -9.59 -3.08
N GLU A 93 -2.79 -10.38 -4.01
CA GLU A 93 -3.67 -11.51 -3.69
C GLU A 93 -2.96 -12.52 -2.81
N MET A 94 -1.70 -12.84 -3.11
CA MET A 94 -0.87 -13.72 -2.27
C MET A 94 -0.70 -13.15 -0.85
N ALA A 95 -0.40 -11.87 -0.72
CA ALA A 95 -0.25 -11.22 0.59
C ALA A 95 -1.55 -11.26 1.40
N VAL A 96 -2.69 -10.98 0.75
CA VAL A 96 -4.00 -10.90 1.42
C VAL A 96 -4.63 -12.27 1.66
N ARG A 97 -4.38 -13.29 0.81
CA ARG A 97 -5.01 -14.61 0.93
C ARG A 97 -4.14 -15.63 1.65
N ASP A 98 -2.83 -15.62 1.34
CA ASP A 98 -1.93 -16.71 1.74
C ASP A 98 -1.09 -16.37 2.98
N SER A 99 -1.04 -15.09 3.41
CA SER A 99 -0.35 -14.72 4.64
C SER A 99 -1.26 -14.80 5.86
N ARG A 100 -0.66 -15.05 7.03
CA ARG A 100 -1.40 -15.25 8.29
C ARG A 100 -2.23 -14.04 8.75
N LEU A 101 -1.73 -12.84 8.52
CA LEU A 101 -2.36 -11.60 8.99
C LEU A 101 -3.14 -10.85 7.90
N HIS A 102 -3.08 -11.32 6.67
CA HIS A 102 -3.82 -10.76 5.53
C HIS A 102 -3.55 -9.26 5.29
N ILE A 103 -2.33 -8.80 5.61
CA ILE A 103 -1.94 -7.41 5.48
C ILE A 103 -1.58 -7.13 4.01
N PRO A 104 -2.22 -6.15 3.35
CA PRO A 104 -1.86 -5.77 2.01
C PRO A 104 -0.49 -5.11 1.96
N MET A 105 0.22 -5.27 0.85
CA MET A 105 1.55 -4.73 0.61
C MET A 105 1.51 -3.34 -0.03
N LEU A 106 2.60 -2.59 0.15
CA LEU A 106 2.88 -1.37 -0.61
C LEU A 106 3.69 -1.71 -1.86
N PHE A 107 3.37 -1.04 -2.98
CA PHE A 107 4.08 -1.17 -4.24
C PHE A 107 4.62 0.19 -4.65
N GLY A 108 5.94 0.34 -4.57
CA GLY A 108 6.65 1.60 -4.78
C GLY A 108 7.48 1.63 -6.05
N SER A 109 7.64 2.82 -6.60
CA SER A 109 8.56 3.08 -7.70
C SER A 109 9.03 4.53 -7.69
N ASP A 110 10.19 4.77 -8.31
CA ASP A 110 10.66 6.12 -8.64
C ASP A 110 9.88 6.64 -9.85
N ILE A 111 9.02 7.62 -9.61
CA ILE A 111 8.19 8.24 -10.66
C ILE A 111 8.58 9.71 -10.72
N ILE A 112 9.81 10.00 -11.17
CA ILE A 112 10.44 11.30 -11.00
C ILE A 112 10.02 12.27 -12.10
N HIS A 113 10.03 11.83 -13.37
CA HIS A 113 9.63 12.64 -14.50
C HIS A 113 8.71 11.88 -15.48
N GLY A 114 7.64 11.34 -14.95
CA GLY A 114 6.65 10.52 -15.66
C GLY A 114 6.74 9.04 -15.29
N TYR A 115 5.77 8.27 -15.80
CA TYR A 115 5.73 6.82 -15.62
C TYR A 115 5.76 6.10 -16.97
N LYS A 116 4.63 5.93 -17.65
CA LYS A 116 4.61 5.43 -19.04
C LYS A 116 4.87 6.54 -20.04
N THR A 117 4.31 7.71 -19.77
CA THR A 117 4.64 8.94 -20.50
C THR A 117 5.85 9.61 -19.84
N ALA A 118 6.94 9.70 -20.56
CA ALA A 118 8.12 10.44 -20.10
C ALA A 118 7.90 11.95 -20.25
N PHE A 119 8.13 12.68 -19.18
CA PHE A 119 8.14 14.14 -19.15
C PHE A 119 9.59 14.65 -19.08
N PRO A 120 9.83 15.95 -19.35
CA PRO A 120 11.13 16.55 -19.11
C PRO A 120 11.61 16.34 -17.66
N ILE A 121 12.92 16.31 -17.47
CA ILE A 121 13.51 16.20 -16.12
C ILE A 121 13.09 17.39 -15.24
N PRO A 122 13.12 17.28 -13.91
CA PRO A 122 12.67 18.34 -13.00
C PRO A 122 13.33 19.70 -13.26
N LEU A 123 14.63 19.73 -13.61
CA LEU A 123 15.33 20.96 -13.97
C LEU A 123 14.70 21.65 -15.20
N ALA A 124 14.35 20.90 -16.24
CA ALA A 124 13.73 21.44 -17.43
C ALA A 124 12.27 21.89 -17.17
N LEU A 125 11.52 21.13 -16.36
CA LEU A 125 10.18 21.55 -15.91
C LEU A 125 10.24 22.84 -15.12
N SER A 126 11.19 23.00 -14.21
CA SER A 126 11.35 24.21 -13.41
C SER A 126 11.70 25.43 -14.27
N ALA A 127 12.48 25.26 -15.33
CA ALA A 127 12.85 26.31 -16.28
C ALA A 127 11.66 26.82 -17.09
N SER A 128 10.55 26.10 -17.15
CA SER A 128 9.32 26.55 -17.83
C SER A 128 8.59 27.67 -17.07
N TRP A 129 8.77 27.77 -15.76
CA TRP A 129 8.02 28.67 -14.86
C TRP A 129 6.49 28.50 -14.93
N ASP A 130 6.02 27.39 -15.53
CA ASP A 130 4.61 27.04 -15.69
C ASP A 130 4.17 26.03 -14.64
N LEU A 131 3.78 26.54 -13.46
CA LEU A 131 3.34 25.70 -12.34
C LEU A 131 2.13 24.82 -12.70
N PRO A 132 1.10 25.31 -13.44
CA PRO A 132 -0.01 24.47 -13.88
C PRO A 132 0.45 23.30 -14.77
N LEU A 133 1.40 23.50 -15.66
CA LEU A 133 1.96 22.44 -16.51
C LEU A 133 2.71 21.39 -15.67
N ILE A 134 3.53 21.83 -14.71
CA ILE A 134 4.26 20.95 -13.80
C ILE A 134 3.27 20.10 -12.98
N GLN A 135 2.22 20.71 -12.43
CA GLN A 135 1.19 19.99 -11.71
C GLN A 135 0.47 18.97 -12.59
N LYS A 136 0.17 19.30 -13.83
CA LYS A 136 -0.49 18.41 -14.77
C LYS A 136 0.38 17.23 -15.17
N SER A 137 1.70 17.40 -15.36
CA SER A 137 2.64 16.32 -15.63
C SER A 137 2.72 15.33 -14.47
N ALA A 138 2.80 15.81 -13.23
CA ALA A 138 2.79 14.98 -12.03
C ALA A 138 1.46 14.23 -11.86
N GLN A 139 0.33 14.89 -12.13
CA GLN A 139 -0.99 14.26 -12.11
C GLN A 139 -1.12 13.14 -13.13
N MET A 140 -0.60 13.33 -14.33
CA MET A 140 -0.62 12.30 -15.38
C MET A 140 0.25 11.10 -14.98
N ALA A 141 1.44 11.34 -14.46
CA ALA A 141 2.33 10.30 -13.97
C ALA A 141 1.67 9.47 -12.83
N ALA A 142 0.99 10.15 -11.90
CA ALA A 142 0.26 9.50 -10.81
C ALA A 142 -0.92 8.66 -11.32
N LEU A 143 -1.67 9.14 -12.31
CA LEU A 143 -2.78 8.40 -12.92
C LEU A 143 -2.28 7.13 -13.61
N GLU A 144 -1.23 7.22 -14.41
CA GLU A 144 -0.64 6.08 -15.11
C GLU A 144 -0.09 5.04 -14.11
N ALA A 145 0.63 5.48 -13.10
CA ALA A 145 1.19 4.61 -12.07
C ALA A 145 0.10 3.90 -11.26
N THR A 146 -0.94 4.62 -10.87
CA THR A 146 -2.09 4.06 -10.14
C THR A 146 -2.85 3.04 -11.00
N ALA A 147 -3.04 3.34 -12.29
CA ALA A 147 -3.68 2.41 -13.22
C ALA A 147 -2.88 1.10 -13.39
N ASP A 148 -1.58 1.16 -13.19
CA ASP A 148 -0.69 -0.01 -13.22
C ASP A 148 -0.57 -0.73 -11.86
N GLY A 149 -1.28 -0.24 -10.82
CA GLY A 149 -1.37 -0.84 -9.49
C GLY A 149 -0.36 -0.32 -8.47
N LEU A 150 0.48 0.65 -8.82
CA LEU A 150 1.40 1.29 -7.87
C LEU A 150 0.61 2.18 -6.91
N ASN A 151 0.97 2.16 -5.62
CA ASN A 151 0.31 2.93 -4.57
C ASN A 151 1.29 3.74 -3.70
N TRP A 152 2.56 3.75 -4.07
CA TRP A 152 3.62 4.51 -3.41
C TRP A 152 4.63 5.05 -4.44
N THR A 153 4.94 6.33 -4.35
CA THR A 153 6.01 6.95 -5.16
C THR A 153 7.07 7.55 -4.27
N PHE A 154 8.32 7.54 -4.73
CA PHE A 154 9.46 8.18 -4.07
C PHE A 154 9.75 9.58 -4.63
N SER A 155 8.91 10.09 -5.51
CA SER A 155 8.99 11.47 -6.01
C SER A 155 8.08 12.42 -5.19
N PRO A 156 8.34 13.74 -5.20
CA PRO A 156 9.44 14.38 -5.92
C PRO A 156 10.80 14.18 -5.26
N MET A 157 11.87 14.12 -6.06
CA MET A 157 13.23 14.21 -5.58
C MET A 157 13.47 15.64 -5.07
N VAL A 158 13.95 15.77 -3.84
CA VAL A 158 14.10 17.07 -3.18
C VAL A 158 15.57 17.48 -2.95
N ASP A 159 16.50 16.72 -3.50
CA ASP A 159 17.92 17.02 -3.46
C ASP A 159 18.25 18.17 -4.41
N ILE A 160 18.79 19.25 -3.88
CA ILE A 160 19.17 20.42 -4.67
C ILE A 160 20.54 20.22 -5.28
N ALA A 161 20.61 20.11 -6.61
CA ALA A 161 21.88 20.06 -7.33
C ALA A 161 22.58 21.41 -7.27
N ARG A 162 23.71 21.47 -6.58
CA ARG A 162 24.55 22.68 -6.45
C ARG A 162 25.79 22.60 -7.33
N ASP A 163 26.16 21.42 -7.78
CA ASP A 163 27.34 21.15 -8.58
C ASP A 163 26.96 20.21 -9.74
N PRO A 164 27.24 20.60 -11.01
CA PRO A 164 26.86 19.79 -12.19
C PRO A 164 27.61 18.45 -12.27
N ARG A 165 28.65 18.25 -11.46
CA ARG A 165 29.36 16.96 -11.37
C ARG A 165 28.58 15.91 -10.57
N TRP A 166 27.54 16.31 -9.83
CA TRP A 166 26.70 15.37 -9.13
C TRP A 166 25.92 14.49 -10.14
N GLY A 167 26.12 13.17 -10.08
CA GLY A 167 25.64 12.22 -11.10
C GLY A 167 24.13 12.06 -11.19
N ARG A 168 23.35 12.62 -10.25
CA ARG A 168 21.88 12.51 -10.19
C ARG A 168 21.17 13.86 -10.44
N VAL A 169 21.79 14.77 -11.14
CA VAL A 169 21.21 16.10 -11.48
C VAL A 169 19.91 15.97 -12.30
N ALA A 170 19.72 14.86 -12.99
CA ALA A 170 18.53 14.60 -13.81
C ALA A 170 17.29 14.13 -13.00
N GLU A 171 17.42 13.90 -11.71
CA GLU A 171 16.35 13.39 -10.84
C GLU A 171 15.52 14.45 -10.11
#